data_69d10973019adfe10fbfa6ad8c136665
#
_entry.id   69d10973019adfe10fbfa6ad8c136665
#
_cell.length_a   1.000
_cell.length_b   1.000
_cell.length_c   1.000
_cell.angle_alpha   90.00
_cell.angle_beta   90.00
_cell.angle_gamma   90.00
#
_symmetry.space_group_name_H-M   'P 1'
#
loop_
_entity.id
_entity.type
_entity.pdbx_description
1 polymer ?
#
loop_
_entity_poly.entity_id
_entity_poly.type
_entity_poly.pdbx_seq_one_letter_code
_entity_poly.pdbx_strand_id
1 'polypeptide(L)'
;IEMQSFSKPAGFTGVRLGWCVVPENLKFDDGSKIADAWARITNTAFNGASNIAQAGGFAALDETGLKEMQETISYYLENAALIRSALESENFKVMGVEVYSGGNAPYVWAKFPGKKSWDVFDQILSQCNVVVTPGAGFGPSGESFIRFSSFGHRENIQEACERLKLFKM
;
A
#
# COMPACT_ATOMS: atom_id res chain seq x y z
N ILE A 1 -14.16 14.77 -6.50
CA ILE A 1 -14.32 13.34 -6.79
C ILE A 1 -13.51 12.57 -5.77
N GLU A 2 -14.12 11.59 -5.14
CA GLU A 2 -13.44 10.68 -4.21
C GLU A 2 -13.40 9.27 -4.82
N MET A 3 -12.23 8.64 -4.79
CA MET A 3 -12.02 7.28 -5.28
C MET A 3 -11.34 6.47 -4.19
N GLN A 4 -11.93 5.33 -3.84
CA GLN A 4 -11.46 4.48 -2.75
C GLN A 4 -11.44 3.02 -3.16
N SER A 5 -10.69 2.21 -2.42
CA SER A 5 -10.59 0.77 -2.65
C SER A 5 -10.72 0.00 -1.33
N PHE A 6 -11.48 -1.07 -1.34
CA PHE A 6 -11.55 -2.01 -0.24
C PHE A 6 -10.34 -2.96 -0.17
N SER A 7 -9.46 -2.93 -1.20
CA SER A 7 -8.36 -3.90 -1.30
C SER A 7 -7.46 -3.94 -0.07
N LYS A 8 -7.16 -2.79 0.54
CA LYS A 8 -6.25 -2.72 1.70
C LYS A 8 -7.01 -2.63 3.02
N PRO A 9 -7.99 -1.73 3.20
CA PRO A 9 -8.69 -1.60 4.48
C PRO A 9 -9.48 -2.86 4.87
N ALA A 10 -10.17 -3.49 3.91
CA ALA A 10 -11.00 -4.67 4.15
C ALA A 10 -10.33 -5.99 3.74
N GLY A 11 -9.07 -5.97 3.33
CA GLY A 11 -8.40 -7.18 2.83
C GLY A 11 -8.97 -7.71 1.50
N PHE A 12 -9.71 -6.91 0.75
CA PHE A 12 -10.44 -7.30 -0.47
C PHE A 12 -9.58 -7.32 -1.74
N THR A 13 -8.28 -7.49 -1.62
CA THR A 13 -7.39 -7.51 -2.80
C THR A 13 -7.85 -8.51 -3.87
N GLY A 14 -8.31 -9.69 -3.47
CA GLY A 14 -8.85 -10.73 -4.36
C GLY A 14 -10.34 -10.55 -4.72
N VAL A 15 -11.11 -9.80 -3.93
CA VAL A 15 -12.55 -9.56 -4.15
C VAL A 15 -12.80 -8.56 -5.28
N ARG A 16 -11.88 -7.62 -5.51
CA ARG A 16 -11.91 -6.62 -6.58
C ARG A 16 -13.07 -5.62 -6.44
N LEU A 17 -13.08 -4.88 -5.34
CA LEU A 17 -14.08 -3.84 -5.08
C LEU A 17 -13.43 -2.49 -4.78
N GLY A 18 -13.96 -1.46 -5.36
CA GLY A 18 -13.69 -0.06 -5.08
C GLY A 18 -14.94 0.77 -5.29
N TRP A 19 -14.92 2.02 -4.92
CA TRP A 19 -16.03 2.94 -5.10
C TRP A 19 -15.54 4.34 -5.49
N CYS A 20 -16.43 5.08 -6.11
CA CYS A 20 -16.20 6.47 -6.52
C CYS A 20 -17.41 7.29 -6.17
N VAL A 21 -17.18 8.47 -5.60
CA VAL A 21 -18.22 9.49 -5.37
C VAL A 21 -17.94 10.66 -6.30
N VAL A 22 -18.91 10.96 -7.16
CA VAL A 22 -18.89 12.15 -8.02
C VAL A 22 -20.03 13.07 -7.57
N PRO A 23 -19.74 14.20 -6.88
CA PRO A 23 -20.75 15.10 -6.39
C PRO A 23 -21.58 15.71 -7.53
N GLU A 24 -22.90 15.80 -7.36
CA GLU A 24 -23.80 16.35 -8.37
C GLU A 24 -23.59 17.84 -8.69
N ASN A 25 -23.03 18.59 -7.73
CA ASN A 25 -22.74 20.01 -7.89
C ASN A 25 -21.43 20.28 -8.66
N LEU A 26 -20.63 19.24 -8.93
CA LEU A 26 -19.38 19.37 -9.67
C LEU A 26 -19.68 19.49 -11.17
N LYS A 27 -19.18 20.56 -11.79
CA LYS A 27 -19.44 20.90 -13.18
C LYS A 27 -18.16 21.12 -13.99
N PHE A 28 -18.26 20.90 -15.29
CA PHE A 28 -17.29 21.39 -16.26
C PHE A 28 -17.43 22.90 -16.47
N ASP A 29 -16.49 23.51 -17.19
CA ASP A 29 -16.47 24.96 -17.46
C ASP A 29 -17.69 25.40 -18.32
N ASP A 30 -18.28 24.51 -19.12
CA ASP A 30 -19.50 24.74 -19.90
C ASP A 30 -20.79 24.62 -19.06
N GLY A 31 -20.68 24.34 -17.78
CA GLY A 31 -21.81 24.21 -16.86
C GLY A 31 -22.47 22.82 -16.82
N SER A 32 -22.05 21.88 -17.68
CA SER A 32 -22.53 20.50 -17.65
C SER A 32 -22.05 19.75 -16.43
N LYS A 33 -22.83 18.77 -15.93
CA LYS A 33 -22.49 18.01 -14.73
C LYS A 33 -21.47 16.92 -15.03
N ILE A 34 -20.42 16.82 -14.23
CA ILE A 34 -19.44 15.72 -14.31
C ILE A 34 -20.12 14.39 -13.96
N ALA A 35 -21.09 14.38 -13.03
CA ALA A 35 -21.85 13.19 -12.65
C ALA A 35 -22.58 12.55 -13.86
N ASP A 36 -23.13 13.36 -14.78
CA ASP A 36 -23.83 12.85 -15.96
C ASP A 36 -22.85 12.19 -16.95
N ALA A 37 -21.68 12.79 -17.16
CA ALA A 37 -20.61 12.20 -17.97
C ALA A 37 -20.08 10.91 -17.36
N TRP A 38 -19.88 10.88 -16.05
CA TRP A 38 -19.48 9.68 -15.29
C TRP A 38 -20.52 8.56 -15.41
N ALA A 39 -21.80 8.85 -15.17
CA ALA A 39 -22.89 7.90 -15.31
C ALA A 39 -22.98 7.31 -16.73
N ARG A 40 -22.79 8.15 -17.77
CA ARG A 40 -22.76 7.67 -19.15
C ARG A 40 -21.65 6.68 -19.42
N ILE A 41 -20.42 6.95 -18.92
CA ILE A 41 -19.25 6.06 -19.10
C ILE A 41 -19.48 4.76 -18.34
N THR A 42 -19.90 4.83 -17.08
CA THR A 42 -20.08 3.64 -16.25
C THR A 42 -21.21 2.75 -16.75
N ASN A 43 -22.31 3.34 -17.25
CA ASN A 43 -23.44 2.57 -17.77
C ASN A 43 -23.18 1.95 -19.17
N THR A 44 -22.19 2.44 -19.91
CA THR A 44 -21.86 1.93 -21.25
C THR A 44 -20.63 1.02 -21.27
N ALA A 45 -19.59 1.36 -20.51
CA ALA A 45 -18.31 0.65 -20.54
C ALA A 45 -18.11 -0.34 -19.40
N PHE A 46 -18.88 -0.22 -18.30
CA PHE A 46 -18.71 -1.02 -17.11
C PHE A 46 -20.07 -1.26 -16.41
N ASN A 47 -20.51 -2.51 -16.36
CA ASN A 47 -21.83 -2.85 -15.79
C ASN A 47 -21.84 -2.94 -14.23
N GLY A 48 -20.81 -2.48 -13.58
CA GLY A 48 -20.68 -2.51 -12.12
C GLY A 48 -19.90 -3.72 -11.59
N ALA A 49 -19.56 -3.67 -10.31
CA ALA A 49 -18.94 -4.79 -9.61
C ALA A 49 -19.93 -5.94 -9.42
N SER A 50 -19.42 -7.17 -9.23
CA SER A 50 -20.30 -8.32 -8.95
C SER A 50 -21.15 -8.08 -7.69
N ASN A 51 -22.37 -8.59 -7.68
CA ASN A 51 -23.28 -8.46 -6.53
C ASN A 51 -22.69 -9.07 -5.25
N ILE A 52 -21.89 -10.13 -5.37
CA ILE A 52 -21.19 -10.76 -4.24
C ILE A 52 -20.16 -9.80 -3.63
N ALA A 53 -19.36 -9.15 -4.48
CA ALA A 53 -18.41 -8.15 -4.02
C ALA A 53 -19.11 -6.94 -3.38
N GLN A 54 -20.23 -6.48 -3.96
CA GLN A 54 -21.02 -5.38 -3.40
C GLN A 54 -21.62 -5.76 -2.03
N ALA A 55 -22.18 -6.96 -1.88
CA ALA A 55 -22.69 -7.45 -0.59
C ALA A 55 -21.59 -7.49 0.48
N GLY A 56 -20.38 -7.94 0.11
CA GLY A 56 -19.21 -7.87 0.98
C GLY A 56 -18.83 -6.42 1.35
N GLY A 57 -18.94 -5.50 0.39
CA GLY A 57 -18.69 -4.06 0.63
C GLY A 57 -19.70 -3.45 1.61
N PHE A 58 -20.98 -3.80 1.51
CA PHE A 58 -21.99 -3.36 2.47
C PHE A 58 -21.68 -3.88 3.88
N ALA A 59 -21.33 -5.17 4.02
CA ALA A 59 -20.96 -5.75 5.31
C ALA A 59 -19.68 -5.09 5.88
N ALA A 60 -18.69 -4.76 5.03
CA ALA A 60 -17.47 -4.07 5.46
C ALA A 60 -17.74 -2.62 5.95
N LEU A 61 -18.83 -1.99 5.52
CA LEU A 61 -19.19 -0.62 5.87
C LEU A 61 -20.22 -0.53 7.02
N ASP A 62 -20.75 -1.65 7.51
CA ASP A 62 -21.60 -1.64 8.70
C ASP A 62 -20.73 -1.44 9.97
N GLU A 63 -21.37 -1.28 11.13
CA GLU A 63 -20.69 -1.01 12.39
C GLU A 63 -19.67 -2.10 12.76
N THR A 64 -20.01 -3.36 12.53
CA THR A 64 -19.12 -4.50 12.80
C THR A 64 -17.95 -4.52 11.83
N GLY A 65 -18.23 -4.38 10.54
CA GLY A 65 -17.20 -4.37 9.50
C GLY A 65 -16.21 -3.21 9.62
N LEU A 66 -16.70 -2.02 9.98
CA LEU A 66 -15.82 -0.87 10.26
C LEU A 66 -14.87 -1.14 11.42
N LYS A 67 -15.34 -1.80 12.48
CA LYS A 67 -14.50 -2.19 13.62
C LYS A 67 -13.45 -3.22 13.21
N GLU A 68 -13.84 -4.27 12.49
CA GLU A 68 -12.92 -5.30 12.01
C GLU A 68 -11.86 -4.73 11.04
N MET A 69 -12.26 -3.80 10.15
CA MET A 69 -11.31 -3.09 9.30
C MET A 69 -10.33 -2.26 10.11
N GLN A 70 -10.78 -1.57 11.15
CA GLN A 70 -9.90 -0.77 12.01
C GLN A 70 -8.88 -1.63 12.75
N GLU A 71 -9.28 -2.79 13.25
CA GLU A 71 -8.38 -3.76 13.91
C GLU A 71 -7.32 -4.27 12.92
N THR A 72 -7.74 -4.61 11.69
CA THR A 72 -6.85 -5.06 10.62
C THR A 72 -5.85 -3.97 10.20
N ILE A 73 -6.32 -2.73 10.04
CA ILE A 73 -5.48 -1.58 9.73
C ILE A 73 -4.45 -1.35 10.84
N SER A 74 -4.87 -1.39 12.11
CA SER A 74 -3.98 -1.23 13.26
C SER A 74 -2.88 -2.29 13.26
N TYR A 75 -3.23 -3.55 13.01
CA TYR A 75 -2.26 -4.65 12.89
C TYR A 75 -1.20 -4.39 11.81
N TYR A 76 -1.62 -3.92 10.63
CA TYR A 76 -0.68 -3.61 9.54
C TYR A 76 0.20 -2.40 9.84
N LEU A 77 -0.34 -1.37 10.49
CA LEU A 77 0.42 -0.18 10.88
C LEU A 77 1.46 -0.49 11.96
N GLU A 78 1.13 -1.36 12.91
CA GLU A 78 2.11 -1.85 13.89
C GLU A 78 3.23 -2.65 13.23
N ASN A 79 2.92 -3.50 12.25
CA ASN A 79 3.93 -4.19 11.44
C ASN A 79 4.81 -3.20 10.67
N ALA A 80 4.21 -2.16 10.09
CA ALA A 80 4.96 -1.12 9.38
C ALA A 80 5.92 -0.38 10.33
N ALA A 81 5.48 -0.11 11.56
CA ALA A 81 6.33 0.50 12.59
C ALA A 81 7.53 -0.38 12.96
N LEU A 82 7.37 -1.71 13.05
CA LEU A 82 8.47 -2.64 13.26
C LEU A 82 9.49 -2.59 12.12
N ILE A 83 9.02 -2.65 10.87
CA ILE A 83 9.88 -2.54 9.67
C ILE A 83 10.61 -1.20 9.67
N ARG A 84 9.90 -0.10 9.91
CA ARG A 84 10.48 1.23 9.98
C ARG A 84 11.58 1.30 11.03
N SER A 85 11.32 0.82 12.25
CA SER A 85 12.30 0.80 13.32
C SER A 85 13.56 -0.01 12.96
N ALA A 86 13.41 -1.13 12.26
CA ALA A 86 14.53 -1.92 11.78
C ALA A 86 15.38 -1.15 10.75
N LEU A 87 14.76 -0.46 9.80
CA LEU A 87 15.42 0.35 8.77
C LEU A 87 16.00 1.67 9.30
N GLU A 88 15.55 2.16 10.45
CA GLU A 88 16.09 3.32 11.16
C GLU A 88 17.18 2.93 12.18
N SER A 89 17.58 1.65 12.23
CA SER A 89 18.67 1.20 13.08
C SER A 89 20.02 1.81 12.67
N GLU A 90 21.01 1.80 13.60
CA GLU A 90 22.31 2.39 13.36
C GLU A 90 23.01 1.82 12.12
N ASN A 91 22.82 0.52 11.87
CA ASN A 91 23.37 -0.14 10.69
C ASN A 91 22.90 0.51 9.36
N PHE A 92 21.61 0.78 9.22
CA PHE A 92 21.07 1.44 8.03
C PHE A 92 21.41 2.93 7.97
N LYS A 93 21.50 3.61 9.11
CA LYS A 93 21.94 5.03 9.18
C LYS A 93 23.36 5.20 8.69
N VAL A 94 24.28 4.31 9.07
CA VAL A 94 25.68 4.34 8.58
C VAL A 94 25.75 4.15 7.07
N MET A 95 24.83 3.36 6.48
CA MET A 95 24.70 3.21 5.03
C MET A 95 24.04 4.41 4.35
N GLY A 96 23.59 5.41 5.09
CA GLY A 96 22.91 6.60 4.57
C GLY A 96 21.47 6.34 4.11
N VAL A 97 20.84 5.27 4.58
CA VAL A 97 19.47 4.92 4.20
C VAL A 97 18.48 5.94 4.78
N GLU A 98 17.61 6.42 3.91
CA GLU A 98 16.54 7.37 4.25
C GLU A 98 15.20 6.62 4.23
N VAL A 99 14.42 6.71 5.33
CA VAL A 99 13.14 6.00 5.44
C VAL A 99 11.98 6.98 5.26
N TYR A 100 11.18 6.71 4.24
CA TYR A 100 9.94 7.43 3.94
C TYR A 100 8.78 6.48 4.22
N SER A 101 7.95 6.82 5.18
CA SER A 101 6.75 6.03 5.44
C SER A 101 5.71 6.93 6.03
N GLY A 102 4.53 6.87 5.47
CA GLY A 102 3.37 7.39 6.17
C GLY A 102 3.07 6.52 7.38
N GLY A 103 2.86 7.12 8.54
CA GLY A 103 2.23 6.41 9.67
C GLY A 103 0.82 5.88 9.32
N ASN A 104 0.36 6.14 8.11
CA ASN A 104 -0.97 5.82 7.60
C ASN A 104 -0.94 4.87 6.38
N ALA A 105 0.19 4.21 6.11
CA ALA A 105 0.31 3.29 4.98
C ALA A 105 0.93 1.96 5.40
N PRO A 106 0.45 0.82 4.86
CA PRO A 106 0.99 -0.50 5.15
C PRO A 106 2.26 -0.80 4.35
N TYR A 107 2.97 0.24 3.94
CA TYR A 107 4.22 0.15 3.19
C TYR A 107 5.26 1.08 3.81
N VAL A 108 6.50 0.61 3.84
CA VAL A 108 7.67 1.40 4.18
C VAL A 108 8.51 1.56 2.92
N TRP A 109 8.86 2.80 2.60
CA TRP A 109 9.64 3.17 1.42
C TRP A 109 11.01 3.65 1.87
N ALA A 110 12.06 2.92 1.50
CA ALA A 110 13.43 3.22 1.93
C ALA A 110 14.31 3.54 0.72
N LYS A 111 15.05 4.63 0.79
CA LYS A 111 16.01 5.05 -0.22
C LYS A 111 17.42 4.62 0.17
N PHE A 112 18.13 4.03 -0.77
CA PHE A 112 19.52 3.61 -0.68
C PHE A 112 20.36 4.49 -1.62
N PRO A 113 20.90 5.62 -1.14
CA PRO A 113 21.53 6.62 -2.00
C PRO A 113 22.66 6.04 -2.83
N GLY A 114 22.66 6.35 -4.13
CA GLY A 114 23.70 5.90 -5.06
C GLY A 114 23.69 4.43 -5.42
N LYS A 115 22.66 3.66 -4.99
CA LYS A 115 22.50 2.24 -5.32
C LYS A 115 21.35 2.04 -6.29
N LYS A 116 21.48 1.05 -7.17
CA LYS A 116 20.37 0.59 -8.02
C LYS A 116 19.42 -0.27 -7.20
N SER A 117 18.13 -0.07 -7.38
CA SER A 117 17.10 -0.77 -6.60
C SER A 117 17.15 -2.29 -6.78
N TRP A 118 17.50 -2.78 -7.97
CA TRP A 118 17.67 -4.21 -8.21
C TRP A 118 18.88 -4.79 -7.50
N ASP A 119 20.00 -4.07 -7.45
CA ASP A 119 21.22 -4.54 -6.76
C ASP A 119 20.95 -4.64 -5.25
N VAL A 120 20.19 -3.69 -4.69
CA VAL A 120 19.77 -3.72 -3.28
C VAL A 120 18.80 -4.87 -3.01
N PHE A 121 17.85 -5.11 -3.92
CA PHE A 121 16.93 -6.25 -3.84
C PHE A 121 17.70 -7.58 -3.76
N ASP A 122 18.64 -7.81 -4.67
CA ASP A 122 19.42 -9.04 -4.73
C ASP A 122 20.25 -9.25 -3.46
N GLN A 123 20.80 -8.17 -2.90
CA GLN A 123 21.57 -8.23 -1.66
C GLN A 123 20.67 -8.52 -0.44
N ILE A 124 19.51 -7.89 -0.32
CA ILE A 124 18.54 -8.16 0.75
C ILE A 124 18.05 -9.61 0.66
N LEU A 125 17.73 -10.07 -0.55
CA LEU A 125 17.28 -11.43 -0.77
C LEU A 125 18.36 -12.45 -0.36
N SER A 126 19.59 -12.26 -0.83
CA SER A 126 20.68 -13.21 -0.60
C SER A 126 21.20 -13.24 0.85
N GLN A 127 21.25 -12.06 1.52
CA GLN A 127 21.78 -11.97 2.88
C GLN A 127 20.73 -12.21 3.95
N CYS A 128 19.50 -11.73 3.72
CA CYS A 128 18.44 -11.73 4.74
C CYS A 128 17.34 -12.75 4.47
N ASN A 129 17.26 -13.36 3.27
CA ASN A 129 16.12 -14.17 2.81
C ASN A 129 14.79 -13.41 2.94
N VAL A 130 14.80 -12.11 2.63
CA VAL A 130 13.63 -11.23 2.65
C VAL A 130 13.33 -10.76 1.24
N VAL A 131 12.11 -11.01 0.78
CA VAL A 131 11.63 -10.52 -0.52
C VAL A 131 11.05 -9.13 -0.36
N VAL A 132 11.55 -8.18 -1.14
CA VAL A 132 11.11 -6.78 -1.15
C VAL A 132 10.71 -6.37 -2.57
N THR A 133 10.31 -5.13 -2.80
CA THR A 133 10.00 -4.67 -4.16
C THR A 133 10.98 -3.58 -4.57
N PRO A 134 11.75 -3.78 -5.66
CA PRO A 134 12.61 -2.73 -6.21
C PRO A 134 11.81 -1.53 -6.68
N GLY A 135 12.24 -0.33 -6.30
CA GLY A 135 11.54 0.89 -6.63
C GLY A 135 11.52 1.22 -8.12
N ALA A 136 12.51 0.79 -8.90
CA ALA A 136 12.50 0.91 -10.36
C ALA A 136 11.26 0.29 -11.02
N GLY A 137 10.61 -0.69 -10.38
CA GLY A 137 9.34 -1.26 -10.84
C GLY A 137 8.16 -0.28 -10.80
N PHE A 138 8.31 0.88 -10.14
CA PHE A 138 7.31 1.96 -10.07
C PHE A 138 7.64 3.14 -10.99
N GLY A 139 8.68 3.01 -11.80
CA GLY A 139 9.14 4.02 -12.74
C GLY A 139 10.51 4.61 -12.38
N PRO A 140 11.06 5.49 -13.24
CA PRO A 140 12.43 6.02 -13.10
C PRO A 140 12.69 6.72 -11.77
N SER A 141 11.69 7.43 -11.25
CA SER A 141 11.79 8.13 -9.95
C SER A 141 11.89 7.19 -8.75
N GLY A 142 11.56 5.91 -8.94
CA GLY A 142 11.71 4.87 -7.91
C GLY A 142 13.10 4.26 -7.85
N GLU A 143 14.03 4.64 -8.72
CA GLU A 143 15.40 4.14 -8.66
C GLU A 143 16.05 4.53 -7.31
N SER A 144 16.89 3.65 -6.80
CA SER A 144 17.48 3.71 -5.45
C SER A 144 16.49 3.50 -4.29
N PHE A 145 15.24 3.21 -4.55
CA PHE A 145 14.26 2.91 -3.50
C PHE A 145 13.92 1.42 -3.43
N ILE A 146 13.54 1.00 -2.24
CA ILE A 146 12.98 -0.33 -1.94
C ILE A 146 11.67 -0.15 -1.19
N ARG A 147 10.63 -0.88 -1.61
CA ARG A 147 9.36 -0.94 -0.87
C ARG A 147 9.29 -2.21 -0.03
N PHE A 148 9.08 -2.03 1.26
CA PHE A 148 8.74 -3.09 2.21
C PHE A 148 7.24 -3.12 2.44
N SER A 149 6.68 -4.32 2.61
CA SER A 149 5.25 -4.54 2.84
C SER A 149 5.01 -5.07 4.25
N SER A 150 3.98 -4.55 4.92
CA SER A 150 3.61 -4.93 6.29
C SER A 150 2.44 -5.92 6.38
N PHE A 151 1.99 -6.49 5.25
CA PHE A 151 0.84 -7.39 5.20
C PHE A 151 1.14 -8.83 5.69
N GLY A 152 2.37 -9.15 6.05
CA GLY A 152 2.74 -10.46 6.57
C GLY A 152 2.23 -10.71 7.99
N HIS A 153 2.29 -11.98 8.42
CA HIS A 153 2.07 -12.32 9.82
C HIS A 153 3.14 -11.68 10.71
N ARG A 154 2.76 -11.29 11.92
CA ARG A 154 3.61 -10.56 12.85
C ARG A 154 4.95 -11.26 13.12
N GLU A 155 4.91 -12.57 13.31
CA GLU A 155 6.09 -13.39 13.58
C GLU A 155 7.09 -13.33 12.42
N ASN A 156 6.59 -13.41 11.19
CA ASN A 156 7.42 -13.33 9.98
C ASN A 156 8.01 -11.92 9.80
N ILE A 157 7.24 -10.88 10.11
CA ILE A 157 7.72 -9.49 10.06
C ILE A 157 8.82 -9.26 11.11
N GLN A 158 8.64 -9.76 12.33
CA GLN A 158 9.64 -9.67 13.39
C GLN A 158 10.93 -10.39 12.98
N GLU A 159 10.82 -11.62 12.48
CA GLU A 159 11.99 -12.38 12.01
C GLU A 159 12.71 -11.67 10.86
N ALA A 160 11.96 -11.15 9.88
CA ALA A 160 12.54 -10.37 8.79
C ALA A 160 13.27 -9.12 9.28
N CYS A 161 12.72 -8.42 10.27
CA CYS A 161 13.35 -7.26 10.89
C CYS A 161 14.67 -7.63 11.61
N GLU A 162 14.73 -8.77 12.34
CA GLU A 162 15.97 -9.22 12.96
C GLU A 162 17.04 -9.56 11.93
N ARG A 163 16.69 -10.20 10.83
CA ARG A 163 17.62 -10.48 9.72
C ARG A 163 18.11 -9.20 9.05
N LEU A 164 17.22 -8.25 8.82
CA LEU A 164 17.56 -6.94 8.22
C LEU A 164 18.56 -6.15 9.08
N LYS A 165 18.50 -6.25 10.41
CA LYS A 165 19.50 -5.59 11.29
C LYS A 165 20.93 -6.08 11.07
N LEU A 166 21.11 -7.27 10.48
CA LEU A 166 22.40 -7.86 10.16
C LEU A 166 22.87 -7.58 8.73
N PHE A 167 22.02 -6.94 7.93
CA PHE A 167 22.29 -6.59 6.53
C PHE A 167 23.49 -5.65 6.40
N LYS A 168 24.34 -5.88 5.39
CA LYS A 168 25.55 -5.07 5.12
C LYS A 168 25.65 -4.77 3.61
N MET A 169 26.08 -3.57 3.30
CA MET A 169 26.36 -3.11 1.93
C MET A 169 27.76 -2.55 1.81
#